data_734db8e08afed565d8801fb837299f2e
#
_entry.id   734db8e08afed565d8801fb837299f2e
#
_cell.length_a   1.000
_cell.length_b   1.000
_cell.length_c   1.000
_cell.angle_alpha   90.00
_cell.angle_beta   90.00
_cell.angle_gamma   90.00
#
_symmetry.space_group_name_H-M   'P 1'
#
loop_
_entity.id
_entity.type
_entity.pdbx_description
1 polymer ?
#
loop_
_entity_poly.entity_id
_entity_poly.type
_entity_poly.pdbx_seq_one_letter_code
_entity_poly.pdbx_strand_id
1 'polypeptide(L)'
;DPVPAATPAPAPSSDPAQALSPAEREKVEAFVEKIDLPNAAGVLSFGVGAQKKVSDFSERALDGVRNNDLGEIGNDISSLIVTLKDFDPDKQEKSGPLAIFHKAKNNLEALRTRYTAVEKNVREISATLEGHQRTLLKDIATLDQLYALNEAYFKELTMYVVAGKEKLEQVRTDE
;
A
#
# COMPACT_ATOMS: atom_id res chain seq x y z
N ASP A 1 13.97 3.21 -19.46
CA ASP A 1 14.99 2.87 -18.45
C ASP A 1 14.51 1.65 -17.69
N PRO A 2 15.35 0.59 -17.56
CA PRO A 2 14.96 -0.61 -16.85
C PRO A 2 14.87 -0.32 -15.34
N VAL A 3 13.76 -0.72 -14.74
CA VAL A 3 13.57 -0.71 -13.28
C VAL A 3 14.68 -1.57 -12.66
N PRO A 4 15.48 -1.09 -11.70
CA PRO A 4 16.49 -1.91 -11.06
C PRO A 4 15.80 -3.08 -10.34
N ALA A 5 16.21 -4.30 -10.69
CA ALA A 5 15.76 -5.50 -10.04
C ALA A 5 16.08 -5.41 -8.54
N ALA A 6 15.05 -5.52 -7.70
CA ALA A 6 15.23 -5.58 -6.26
C ALA A 6 16.17 -6.76 -5.93
N THR A 7 17.27 -6.47 -5.27
CA THR A 7 18.19 -7.50 -4.75
C THR A 7 17.39 -8.37 -3.78
N PRO A 8 17.32 -9.70 -3.98
CA PRO A 8 16.61 -10.56 -3.05
C PRO A 8 17.25 -10.42 -1.67
N ALA A 9 16.41 -10.21 -0.65
CA ALA A 9 16.84 -10.19 0.73
C ALA A 9 17.57 -11.50 1.05
N PRO A 10 18.67 -11.49 1.85
CA PRO A 10 19.36 -12.70 2.23
C PRO A 10 18.38 -13.67 2.89
N ALA A 11 18.42 -14.93 2.47
CA ALA A 11 17.61 -15.98 3.05
C ALA A 11 17.81 -15.99 4.59
N PRO A 12 16.74 -16.11 5.39
CA PRO A 12 16.88 -16.13 6.84
C PRO A 12 17.82 -17.26 7.23
N SER A 13 18.87 -16.93 8.00
CA SER A 13 19.76 -17.93 8.61
C SER A 13 18.90 -18.92 9.38
N SER A 14 19.22 -20.22 9.29
CA SER A 14 18.47 -21.31 9.91
C SER A 14 18.41 -21.23 11.45
N ASP A 15 19.20 -20.35 12.05
CA ASP A 15 19.22 -20.08 13.48
C ASP A 15 18.91 -18.60 13.75
N PRO A 16 17.72 -18.29 14.32
CA PRO A 16 17.31 -16.92 14.64
C PRO A 16 18.28 -16.19 15.59
N ALA A 17 19.01 -16.93 16.44
CA ALA A 17 19.94 -16.35 17.38
C ALA A 17 21.16 -15.71 16.71
N GLN A 18 21.57 -16.20 15.54
CA GLN A 18 22.73 -15.68 14.80
C GLN A 18 22.45 -14.34 14.11
N ALA A 19 21.17 -14.02 13.88
CA ALA A 19 20.75 -12.78 13.22
C ALA A 19 20.67 -11.58 14.18
N LEU A 20 20.84 -11.79 15.50
CA LEU A 20 20.69 -10.74 16.51
C LEU A 20 21.95 -9.90 16.67
N SER A 21 21.81 -8.59 16.72
CA SER A 21 22.86 -7.65 17.08
C SER A 21 23.24 -7.75 18.57
N PRO A 22 24.41 -7.23 18.98
CA PRO A 22 24.79 -7.24 20.40
C PRO A 22 23.77 -6.61 21.34
N ALA A 23 23.15 -5.51 20.96
CA ALA A 23 22.11 -4.84 21.76
C ALA A 23 20.81 -5.67 21.84
N GLU A 24 20.49 -6.44 20.80
CA GLU A 24 19.33 -7.35 20.82
C GLU A 24 19.61 -8.58 21.68
N ARG A 25 20.84 -9.06 21.74
CA ARG A 25 21.25 -10.14 22.65
C ARG A 25 21.15 -9.75 24.13
N GLU A 26 21.57 -8.54 24.49
CA GLU A 26 21.39 -8.01 25.85
C GLU A 26 19.89 -7.99 26.25
N LYS A 27 19.00 -7.64 25.32
CA LYS A 27 17.54 -7.72 25.56
C LYS A 27 17.05 -9.16 25.71
N VAL A 28 17.60 -10.09 24.95
CA VAL A 28 17.28 -11.53 25.09
C VAL A 28 17.66 -12.01 26.48
N GLU A 29 18.85 -11.69 26.98
CA GLU A 29 19.31 -12.05 28.34
C GLU A 29 18.33 -11.50 29.40
N ALA A 30 17.91 -10.22 29.26
CA ALA A 30 16.93 -9.62 30.14
C ALA A 30 15.53 -10.28 30.04
N PHE A 31 15.19 -10.84 28.91
CA PHE A 31 13.96 -11.62 28.74
C PHE A 31 14.06 -13.00 29.37
N VAL A 32 15.22 -13.68 29.25
CA VAL A 32 15.48 -14.97 29.88
C VAL A 32 15.32 -14.88 31.40
N GLU A 33 15.85 -13.82 32.03
CA GLU A 33 15.69 -13.57 33.46
C GLU A 33 14.24 -13.40 33.91
N LYS A 34 13.39 -12.87 33.05
CA LYS A 34 11.96 -12.66 33.34
C LYS A 34 11.11 -13.92 33.22
N ILE A 35 11.63 -14.98 32.60
CA ILE A 35 10.90 -16.24 32.47
C ILE A 35 10.99 -17.02 33.78
N ASP A 36 9.89 -17.03 34.52
CA ASP A 36 9.71 -17.81 35.74
C ASP A 36 8.88 -19.06 35.39
N LEU A 37 9.58 -20.20 35.23
CA LEU A 37 8.97 -21.47 34.83
C LEU A 37 7.97 -22.03 35.84
N PRO A 38 8.20 -21.95 37.18
CA PRO A 38 7.20 -22.30 38.18
C PRO A 38 5.88 -21.53 38.08
N ASN A 39 5.91 -20.32 37.51
CA ASN A 39 4.73 -19.48 37.33
C ASN A 39 4.08 -19.74 35.95
N ALA A 40 3.18 -20.70 35.88
CA ALA A 40 2.47 -21.04 34.64
C ALA A 40 1.75 -19.85 33.99
N ALA A 41 1.18 -18.95 34.77
CA ALA A 41 0.54 -17.75 34.25
C ALA A 41 1.56 -16.78 33.62
N GLY A 42 2.74 -16.64 34.23
CA GLY A 42 3.87 -15.87 33.69
C GLY A 42 4.35 -16.42 32.35
N VAL A 43 4.50 -17.74 32.25
CA VAL A 43 4.89 -18.43 31.00
C VAL A 43 3.86 -18.22 29.92
N LEU A 44 2.56 -18.37 30.20
CA LEU A 44 1.49 -18.16 29.25
C LEU A 44 1.36 -16.70 28.78
N SER A 45 1.72 -15.74 29.62
CA SER A 45 1.70 -14.30 29.25
C SER A 45 2.98 -13.83 28.56
N PHE A 46 4.03 -14.67 28.53
CA PHE A 46 5.31 -14.33 27.91
C PHE A 46 5.13 -14.13 26.40
N GLY A 47 5.50 -12.97 25.89
CA GLY A 47 5.37 -12.62 24.47
C GLY A 47 3.98 -12.18 24.01
N VAL A 48 2.94 -12.23 24.86
CA VAL A 48 1.57 -11.79 24.49
C VAL A 48 1.56 -10.36 23.98
N GLY A 49 2.35 -9.46 24.57
CA GLY A 49 2.45 -8.07 24.12
C GLY A 49 2.99 -7.94 22.68
N ALA A 50 3.99 -8.75 22.32
CA ALA A 50 4.54 -8.78 20.98
C ALA A 50 3.54 -9.39 19.98
N GLN A 51 2.88 -10.49 20.35
CA GLN A 51 1.83 -11.11 19.54
C GLN A 51 0.68 -10.14 19.26
N LYS A 52 0.24 -9.38 20.25
CA LYS A 52 -0.81 -8.36 20.10
C LYS A 52 -0.38 -7.29 19.08
N LYS A 53 0.85 -6.80 19.14
CA LYS A 53 1.35 -5.82 18.17
C LYS A 53 1.31 -6.35 16.73
N VAL A 54 1.65 -7.62 16.51
CA VAL A 54 1.58 -8.26 15.18
C VAL A 54 0.14 -8.42 14.73
N SER A 55 -0.79 -8.76 15.63
CA SER A 55 -2.22 -8.86 15.32
C SER A 55 -2.79 -7.50 14.92
N ASP A 56 -2.55 -6.46 15.73
CA ASP A 56 -3.01 -5.09 15.47
C ASP A 56 -2.39 -4.51 14.17
N PHE A 57 -1.17 -4.93 13.84
CA PHE A 57 -0.51 -4.61 12.58
C PHE A 57 -1.20 -5.27 11.39
N SER A 58 -1.46 -6.58 11.49
CA SER A 58 -2.09 -7.36 10.41
C SER A 58 -3.48 -6.83 10.08
N GLU A 59 -4.25 -6.44 11.09
CA GLU A 59 -5.58 -5.83 10.91
C GLU A 59 -5.47 -4.50 10.14
N ARG A 60 -4.55 -3.63 10.53
CA ARG A 60 -4.32 -2.34 9.83
C ARG A 60 -3.82 -2.52 8.41
N ALA A 61 -2.93 -3.49 8.17
CA ALA A 61 -2.44 -3.81 6.83
C ALA A 61 -3.57 -4.33 5.93
N LEU A 62 -4.46 -5.16 6.47
CA LEU A 62 -5.61 -5.70 5.74
C LEU A 62 -6.60 -4.58 5.37
N ASP A 63 -6.90 -3.67 6.30
CA ASP A 63 -7.77 -2.53 6.05
C ASP A 63 -7.19 -1.59 4.98
N GLY A 64 -5.88 -1.36 5.00
CA GLY A 64 -5.18 -0.58 3.98
C GLY A 64 -5.32 -1.18 2.57
N VAL A 65 -5.24 -2.51 2.45
CA VAL A 65 -5.38 -3.20 1.16
C VAL A 65 -6.83 -3.20 0.66
N ARG A 66 -7.82 -3.35 1.55
CA ARG A 66 -9.25 -3.38 1.18
C ARG A 66 -9.77 -2.06 0.63
N ASN A 67 -9.22 -0.95 1.08
CA ASN A 67 -9.70 0.39 0.70
C ASN A 67 -9.12 0.91 -0.63
N ASN A 68 -8.24 0.15 -1.28
CA ASN A 68 -7.57 0.56 -2.51
C ASN A 68 -8.31 0.02 -3.74
N ASP A 69 -9.50 0.55 -4.02
CA ASP A 69 -10.24 0.24 -5.26
C ASP A 69 -9.73 1.10 -6.43
N LEU A 70 -8.89 0.50 -7.26
CA LEU A 70 -8.39 1.11 -8.51
C LEU A 70 -9.44 1.10 -9.64
N GLY A 71 -10.63 0.54 -9.41
CA GLY A 71 -11.72 0.47 -10.40
C GLY A 71 -12.23 1.84 -10.80
N GLU A 72 -12.26 2.79 -9.88
CA GLU A 72 -12.68 4.17 -10.12
C GLU A 72 -11.76 4.88 -11.12
N ILE A 73 -10.45 4.73 -10.97
CA ILE A 73 -9.45 5.28 -11.91
C ILE A 73 -9.63 4.70 -13.32
N GLY A 74 -9.90 3.40 -13.43
CA GLY A 74 -10.18 2.74 -14.71
C GLY A 74 -11.42 3.31 -15.39
N ASN A 75 -12.47 3.58 -14.65
CA ASN A 75 -13.71 4.19 -15.14
C ASN A 75 -13.49 5.64 -15.61
N ASP A 76 -12.72 6.43 -14.87
CA ASP A 76 -12.38 7.81 -15.21
C ASP A 76 -11.59 7.89 -16.52
N ILE A 77 -10.57 7.04 -16.66
CA ILE A 77 -9.78 6.94 -17.90
C ILE A 77 -10.66 6.49 -19.07
N SER A 78 -11.53 5.51 -18.87
CA SER A 78 -12.46 5.03 -19.91
C SER A 78 -13.43 6.14 -20.33
N SER A 79 -13.97 6.92 -19.39
CA SER A 79 -14.84 8.07 -19.66
C SER A 79 -14.12 9.16 -20.44
N LEU A 80 -12.84 9.41 -20.12
CA LEU A 80 -12.00 10.35 -20.86
C LEU A 80 -11.80 9.90 -22.32
N ILE A 81 -11.48 8.62 -22.53
CA ILE A 81 -11.29 8.06 -23.88
C ILE A 81 -12.58 8.18 -24.70
N VAL A 82 -13.74 7.86 -24.12
CA VAL A 82 -15.04 7.99 -24.80
C VAL A 82 -15.31 9.44 -25.16
N THR A 83 -15.13 10.38 -24.24
CA THR A 83 -15.32 11.82 -24.47
C THR A 83 -14.43 12.35 -25.59
N LEU A 84 -13.16 11.91 -25.63
CA LEU A 84 -12.22 12.32 -26.68
C LEU A 84 -12.55 11.65 -28.03
N LYS A 85 -13.03 10.41 -28.02
CA LYS A 85 -13.38 9.68 -29.26
C LYS A 85 -14.66 10.21 -29.90
N ASP A 86 -15.61 10.67 -29.09
CA ASP A 86 -16.84 11.30 -29.58
C ASP A 86 -16.61 12.74 -30.08
N PHE A 87 -15.47 13.33 -29.75
CA PHE A 87 -15.03 14.61 -30.27
C PHE A 87 -14.32 14.44 -31.62
N ASP A 88 -15.13 14.34 -32.70
CA ASP A 88 -14.65 14.32 -34.08
C ASP A 88 -15.00 15.67 -34.73
N PRO A 89 -14.01 16.56 -34.91
CA PRO A 89 -14.26 17.88 -35.55
C PRO A 89 -14.64 17.76 -37.03
N ASP A 90 -14.34 16.59 -37.67
CA ASP A 90 -14.58 16.37 -39.08
C ASP A 90 -15.91 15.65 -39.41
N LYS A 91 -16.69 15.28 -38.41
CA LYS A 91 -18.06 14.79 -38.62
C LYS A 91 -18.97 15.91 -39.10
N GLN A 92 -18.71 16.41 -40.31
CA GLN A 92 -19.66 17.26 -41.05
C GLN A 92 -20.75 16.36 -41.65
N GLU A 93 -21.99 16.55 -41.20
CA GLU A 93 -23.16 16.08 -41.95
C GLU A 93 -23.12 16.69 -43.34
N LYS A 94 -23.00 15.83 -44.35
CA LYS A 94 -23.07 16.21 -45.78
C LYS A 94 -24.42 16.85 -46.05
N SER A 95 -24.48 18.18 -46.11
CA SER A 95 -25.66 18.97 -46.44
C SER A 95 -25.37 19.83 -47.66
N GLY A 96 -26.31 19.89 -48.57
CA GLY A 96 -26.16 20.47 -49.92
C GLY A 96 -25.80 21.96 -49.99
N PRO A 97 -25.53 22.50 -51.22
CA PRO A 97 -24.78 23.74 -51.43
C PRO A 97 -25.51 25.06 -51.04
N LEU A 98 -26.81 25.05 -50.74
CA LEU A 98 -27.56 26.24 -50.33
C LEU A 98 -27.68 26.44 -48.80
N ALA A 99 -27.24 25.47 -47.99
CA ALA A 99 -27.28 25.54 -46.53
C ALA A 99 -26.04 26.22 -45.93
N ILE A 100 -25.04 26.59 -46.71
CA ILE A 100 -23.70 26.96 -46.28
C ILE A 100 -23.63 28.26 -45.49
N PHE A 101 -24.45 29.27 -45.84
CA PHE A 101 -24.34 30.62 -45.25
C PHE A 101 -25.05 30.78 -43.90
N HIS A 102 -26.17 30.10 -43.65
CA HIS A 102 -26.83 30.10 -42.35
C HIS A 102 -26.27 29.07 -41.37
N LYS A 103 -25.64 28.02 -41.90
CA LYS A 103 -25.07 26.91 -41.11
C LYS A 103 -23.72 27.24 -40.49
N ALA A 104 -22.94 28.16 -41.10
CA ALA A 104 -21.61 28.49 -40.64
C ALA A 104 -21.59 29.12 -39.21
N LYS A 105 -22.53 30.01 -38.93
CA LYS A 105 -22.64 30.69 -37.63
C LYS A 105 -23.13 29.74 -36.54
N ASN A 106 -24.13 28.92 -36.84
CA ASN A 106 -24.69 27.93 -35.92
C ASN A 106 -23.69 26.75 -35.69
N ASN A 107 -22.92 26.37 -36.72
CA ASN A 107 -21.89 25.34 -36.57
C ASN A 107 -20.73 25.81 -35.69
N LEU A 108 -20.33 27.08 -35.76
CA LEU A 108 -19.27 27.62 -34.91
C LEU A 108 -19.71 27.67 -33.43
N GLU A 109 -20.94 28.06 -33.17
CA GLU A 109 -21.49 28.05 -31.80
C GLU A 109 -21.66 26.62 -31.26
N ALA A 110 -22.16 25.71 -32.08
CA ALA A 110 -22.26 24.28 -31.73
C ALA A 110 -20.89 23.65 -31.48
N LEU A 111 -19.89 23.96 -32.32
CA LEU A 111 -18.52 23.51 -32.13
C LEU A 111 -17.92 24.08 -30.85
N ARG A 112 -18.13 25.38 -30.59
CA ARG A 112 -17.66 26.03 -29.35
C ARG A 112 -18.29 25.40 -28.10
N THR A 113 -19.60 25.11 -28.15
CA THR A 113 -20.33 24.48 -27.03
C THR A 113 -19.79 23.07 -26.79
N ARG A 114 -19.55 22.27 -27.84
CA ARG A 114 -18.95 20.94 -27.74
C ARG A 114 -17.55 21.03 -27.18
N TYR A 115 -16.72 21.97 -27.64
CA TYR A 115 -15.36 22.17 -27.16
C TYR A 115 -15.35 22.53 -25.67
N THR A 116 -16.25 23.43 -25.25
CA THR A 116 -16.38 23.81 -23.83
C THR A 116 -16.82 22.62 -22.96
N ALA A 117 -17.72 21.77 -23.46
CA ALA A 117 -18.15 20.57 -22.75
C ALA A 117 -16.99 19.54 -22.58
N VAL A 118 -16.23 19.30 -23.66
CA VAL A 118 -15.06 18.43 -23.62
C VAL A 118 -13.99 18.99 -22.67
N GLU A 119 -13.70 20.30 -22.76
CA GLU A 119 -12.74 20.95 -21.88
C GLU A 119 -13.13 20.82 -20.39
N LYS A 120 -14.43 21.01 -20.10
CA LYS A 120 -14.96 20.85 -18.74
C LYS A 120 -14.77 19.41 -18.26
N ASN A 121 -15.18 18.42 -19.05
CA ASN A 121 -15.04 17.00 -18.69
C ASN A 121 -13.58 16.61 -18.49
N VAL A 122 -12.68 17.05 -19.36
CA VAL A 122 -11.23 16.80 -19.22
C VAL A 122 -10.68 17.41 -17.93
N ARG A 123 -11.11 18.62 -17.57
CA ARG A 123 -10.69 19.26 -16.32
C ARG A 123 -11.20 18.52 -15.09
N GLU A 124 -12.47 18.06 -15.11
CA GLU A 124 -13.08 17.30 -14.01
C GLU A 124 -12.32 15.98 -13.82
N ILE A 125 -12.08 15.23 -14.90
CA ILE A 125 -11.34 13.96 -14.85
C ILE A 125 -9.88 14.20 -14.40
N SER A 126 -9.23 15.26 -14.88
CA SER A 126 -7.87 15.61 -14.43
C SER A 126 -7.83 15.90 -12.94
N ALA A 127 -8.80 16.63 -12.39
CA ALA A 127 -8.88 16.92 -10.97
C ALA A 127 -9.10 15.65 -10.13
N THR A 128 -9.94 14.71 -10.62
CA THR A 128 -10.17 13.43 -9.98
C THR A 128 -8.89 12.58 -9.97
N LEU A 129 -8.18 12.50 -11.10
CA LEU A 129 -6.90 11.77 -11.20
C LEU A 129 -5.81 12.37 -10.28
N GLU A 130 -5.76 13.70 -10.15
CA GLU A 130 -4.87 14.34 -9.17
C GLU A 130 -5.25 13.99 -7.72
N GLY A 131 -6.53 13.85 -7.43
CA GLY A 131 -7.05 13.36 -6.15
C GLY A 131 -6.55 11.93 -5.86
N HIS A 132 -6.72 11.02 -6.81
CA HIS A 132 -6.22 9.65 -6.72
C HIS A 132 -4.70 9.59 -6.54
N GLN A 133 -3.95 10.41 -7.29
CA GLN A 133 -2.50 10.49 -7.15
C GLN A 133 -2.08 10.85 -5.70
N ARG A 134 -2.75 11.84 -5.09
CA ARG A 134 -2.46 12.21 -3.69
C ARG A 134 -2.78 11.08 -2.72
N THR A 135 -3.89 10.37 -2.95
CA THR A 135 -4.27 9.20 -2.14
C THR A 135 -3.22 8.10 -2.25
N LEU A 136 -2.79 7.75 -3.48
CA LEU A 136 -1.76 6.74 -3.71
C LEU A 136 -0.43 7.11 -3.06
N LEU A 137 -0.01 8.38 -3.10
CA LEU A 137 1.21 8.84 -2.41
C LEU A 137 1.10 8.69 -0.90
N LYS A 138 -0.07 8.97 -0.32
CA LYS A 138 -0.33 8.74 1.10
C LYS A 138 -0.30 7.25 1.45
N ASP A 139 -0.87 6.41 0.60
CA ASP A 139 -0.90 4.96 0.81
C ASP A 139 0.51 4.36 0.74
N ILE A 140 1.35 4.82 -0.20
CA ILE A 140 2.77 4.44 -0.27
C ILE A 140 3.47 4.79 1.05
N ALA A 141 3.33 6.03 1.55
CA ALA A 141 3.93 6.42 2.81
C ALA A 141 3.42 5.58 4.00
N THR A 142 2.15 5.21 3.99
CA THR A 142 1.56 4.31 5.00
C THR A 142 2.15 2.91 4.91
N LEU A 143 2.31 2.36 3.70
CA LEU A 143 2.93 1.04 3.47
C LEU A 143 4.40 1.02 3.91
N ASP A 144 5.16 2.09 3.66
CA ASP A 144 6.55 2.22 4.13
C ASP A 144 6.62 2.18 5.66
N GLN A 145 5.70 2.88 6.36
CA GLN A 145 5.61 2.81 7.81
C GLN A 145 5.22 1.42 8.30
N LEU A 146 4.27 0.76 7.65
CA LEU A 146 3.87 -0.60 7.96
C LEU A 146 5.02 -1.58 7.77
N TYR A 147 5.81 -1.42 6.72
CA TYR A 147 7.01 -2.24 6.49
C TYR A 147 8.01 -2.11 7.62
N ALA A 148 8.35 -0.89 8.03
CA ALA A 148 9.29 -0.64 9.14
C ALA A 148 8.77 -1.22 10.48
N LEU A 149 7.47 -1.09 10.75
CA LEU A 149 6.84 -1.67 11.93
C LEU A 149 6.87 -3.21 11.91
N ASN A 150 6.61 -3.81 10.75
CA ASN A 150 6.68 -5.27 10.59
C ASN A 150 8.08 -5.81 10.89
N GLU A 151 9.12 -5.14 10.39
CA GLU A 151 10.51 -5.50 10.68
C GLU A 151 10.81 -5.43 12.18
N ALA A 152 10.37 -4.35 12.84
CA ALA A 152 10.57 -4.17 14.27
C ALA A 152 9.86 -5.26 15.10
N TYR A 153 8.61 -5.59 14.74
CA TYR A 153 7.84 -6.63 15.43
C TYR A 153 8.39 -8.02 15.18
N PHE A 154 8.88 -8.30 13.97
CA PHE A 154 9.53 -9.55 13.66
C PHE A 154 10.79 -9.73 14.51
N LYS A 155 11.63 -8.72 14.67
CA LYS A 155 12.79 -8.73 15.54
C LYS A 155 12.42 -8.93 17.01
N GLU A 156 11.39 -8.24 17.48
CA GLU A 156 10.90 -8.39 18.85
C GLU A 156 10.44 -9.82 19.12
N LEU A 157 9.62 -10.40 18.24
CA LEU A 157 9.18 -11.80 18.37
C LEU A 157 10.36 -12.78 18.33
N THR A 158 11.34 -12.54 17.47
CA THR A 158 12.55 -13.35 17.38
C THR A 158 13.28 -13.37 18.72
N MET A 159 13.44 -12.21 19.38
CA MET A 159 14.05 -12.13 20.71
C MET A 159 13.27 -12.93 21.76
N TYR A 160 11.93 -12.90 21.75
CA TYR A 160 11.11 -13.72 22.66
C TYR A 160 11.29 -15.22 22.42
N VAL A 161 11.36 -15.64 21.15
CA VAL A 161 11.59 -17.06 20.80
C VAL A 161 12.98 -17.52 21.23
N VAL A 162 14.00 -16.70 21.00
CA VAL A 162 15.40 -17.01 21.42
C VAL A 162 15.49 -17.09 22.95
N ALA A 163 14.92 -16.13 23.67
CA ALA A 163 14.89 -16.13 25.14
C ALA A 163 14.21 -17.39 25.71
N GLY A 164 13.08 -17.80 25.13
CA GLY A 164 12.39 -19.03 25.51
C GLY A 164 13.25 -20.28 25.30
N LYS A 165 13.96 -20.37 24.17
CA LYS A 165 14.87 -21.47 23.87
C LYS A 165 16.07 -21.51 24.84
N GLU A 166 16.71 -20.38 25.10
CA GLU A 166 17.84 -20.27 26.02
C GLU A 166 17.41 -20.66 27.44
N LYS A 167 16.23 -20.23 27.89
CA LYS A 167 15.71 -20.62 29.19
C LYS A 167 15.46 -22.11 29.30
N LEU A 168 14.94 -22.76 28.28
CA LEU A 168 14.77 -24.22 28.25
C LEU A 168 16.09 -24.96 28.30
N GLU A 169 17.12 -24.50 27.59
CA GLU A 169 18.43 -25.10 27.62
C GLU A 169 19.09 -24.93 29.00
N GLN A 170 18.96 -23.78 29.67
CA GLN A 170 19.46 -23.59 31.03
C GLN A 170 18.87 -24.62 31.99
N VAL A 171 17.55 -24.82 31.96
CA VAL A 171 16.90 -25.81 32.85
C VAL A 171 17.34 -27.24 32.56
N ARG A 172 17.54 -27.59 31.28
CA ARG A 172 18.02 -28.93 30.89
C ARG A 172 19.46 -29.22 31.29
N THR A 173 20.28 -28.17 31.47
CA THR A 173 21.67 -28.31 31.92
C THR A 173 21.82 -28.34 33.45
N ASP A 174 20.80 -27.85 34.18
CA ASP A 174 20.76 -27.78 35.63
C ASP A 174 20.14 -29.05 36.27
N GLU A 175 19.54 -29.96 35.45
CA GLU A 175 19.08 -31.31 35.85
C GLU A 175 20.19 -32.38 35.63
#